data_8e576083243971042b89ea11540862be
#
_entry.id   8e576083243971042b89ea11540862be
#
_cell.length_a   1.000
_cell.length_b   1.000
_cell.length_c   1.000
_cell.angle_alpha   90.00
_cell.angle_beta   90.00
_cell.angle_gamma   90.00
#
_symmetry.space_group_name_H-M   'P 1'
#
loop_
_entity.id
_entity.type
_entity.pdbx_description
1 polymer ?
#
loop_
_entity_poly.entity_id
_entity_poly.type
_entity_poly.pdbx_seq_one_letter_code
_entity_poly.pdbx_strand_id
1 'polypeptide(L)'
;IKETAAPEGYTLLPDKVVNTGSTGGKTVEVKLANSDDHVFKVHKVSSADNRNLMGAKFEVKGIDNDFVNTYTTDALGEFTIQGRDLPTGSFEVYEIAAPEGYATDGADIQTFSWDNTRDVTLTFKNAPLPGIQIYKYDKDSKEPLAGATFEIRRDGQVLQTVKTDVNGYAKV
;
A
#
# COMPACT_ATOMS: atom_id res chain seq x y z
N ILE A 1 -0.53 37.37 -8.76
CA ILE A 1 -0.63 36.77 -7.44
C ILE A 1 -0.28 35.31 -7.61
N LYS A 2 0.64 34.84 -6.79
CA LYS A 2 1.05 33.44 -6.73
C LYS A 2 0.86 32.96 -5.28
N GLU A 3 0.11 31.87 -5.12
CA GLU A 3 0.10 31.17 -3.85
C GLU A 3 1.37 30.32 -3.77
N THR A 4 2.12 30.43 -2.69
CA THR A 4 3.39 29.69 -2.49
C THR A 4 3.27 28.50 -1.58
N ALA A 5 2.17 28.41 -0.83
CA ALA A 5 1.78 27.27 0.01
C ALA A 5 0.26 27.25 0.17
N ALA A 6 -0.37 26.13 -0.10
CA ALA A 6 -1.78 25.91 0.22
C ALA A 6 -1.93 25.49 1.69
N PRO A 7 -3.09 25.73 2.32
CA PRO A 7 -3.41 25.12 3.60
C PRO A 7 -3.40 23.58 3.51
N GLU A 8 -3.23 22.90 4.65
CA GLU A 8 -3.32 21.44 4.71
C GLU A 8 -4.69 20.96 4.21
N GLY A 9 -4.69 19.91 3.38
CA GLY A 9 -5.90 19.37 2.75
C GLY A 9 -6.39 20.13 1.51
N TYR A 10 -5.61 21.08 1.01
CA TYR A 10 -5.99 21.86 -0.18
C TYR A 10 -4.86 21.88 -1.24
N THR A 11 -5.27 22.01 -2.49
CA THR A 11 -4.34 22.15 -3.62
C THR A 11 -3.89 23.60 -3.79
N LEU A 12 -2.66 23.80 -4.32
CA LEU A 12 -2.18 25.12 -4.71
C LEU A 12 -3.02 25.71 -5.85
N LEU A 13 -3.33 27.00 -5.74
CA LEU A 13 -3.96 27.73 -6.83
C LEU A 13 -2.97 28.01 -7.97
N PRO A 14 -3.45 27.97 -9.23
CA PRO A 14 -2.68 28.48 -10.34
C PRO A 14 -2.43 29.99 -10.19
N ASP A 15 -1.31 30.45 -10.77
CA ASP A 15 -0.96 31.87 -10.77
C ASP A 15 -2.07 32.74 -11.38
N LYS A 16 -2.47 33.80 -10.68
CA LYS A 16 -3.53 34.71 -11.13
C LYS A 16 -2.95 36.11 -11.43
N VAL A 17 -3.11 36.55 -12.66
CA VAL A 17 -2.80 37.93 -13.01
C VAL A 17 -3.99 38.84 -12.67
N VAL A 18 -3.72 39.89 -11.90
CA VAL A 18 -4.71 40.89 -11.53
C VAL A 18 -4.28 42.20 -12.11
N ASN A 19 -5.11 42.77 -12.98
CA ASN A 19 -4.88 44.11 -13.55
C ASN A 19 -5.58 45.14 -12.65
N THR A 20 -4.83 45.97 -11.99
CA THR A 20 -5.36 47.01 -11.09
C THR A 20 -5.81 48.28 -11.84
N GLY A 21 -5.38 48.46 -13.10
CA GLY A 21 -5.74 49.64 -13.88
C GLY A 21 -5.43 50.96 -13.16
N SER A 22 -6.11 52.02 -13.58
CA SER A 22 -6.09 53.33 -12.88
C SER A 22 -7.16 53.36 -11.80
N THR A 23 -6.97 52.65 -10.70
CA THR A 23 -7.99 52.51 -9.62
C THR A 23 -8.08 53.76 -8.72
N GLY A 24 -7.27 54.81 -8.98
CA GLY A 24 -7.36 56.06 -8.24
C GLY A 24 -7.18 55.94 -6.73
N GLY A 25 -6.33 55.00 -6.28
CA GLY A 25 -6.07 54.74 -4.86
C GLY A 25 -7.13 53.82 -4.17
N LYS A 26 -8.05 53.21 -4.93
CA LYS A 26 -9.03 52.24 -4.39
C LYS A 26 -8.38 50.86 -4.19
N THR A 27 -8.79 50.21 -3.14
CA THR A 27 -8.44 48.79 -2.90
C THR A 27 -9.19 47.88 -3.87
N VAL A 28 -8.48 46.91 -4.47
CA VAL A 28 -9.09 45.85 -5.29
C VAL A 28 -9.14 44.59 -4.42
N GLU A 29 -10.34 44.08 -4.17
CA GLU A 29 -10.54 42.80 -3.51
C GLU A 29 -10.41 41.66 -4.52
N VAL A 30 -9.59 40.66 -4.24
CA VAL A 30 -9.44 39.45 -5.06
C VAL A 30 -9.83 38.27 -4.22
N LYS A 31 -10.91 37.58 -4.59
CA LYS A 31 -11.33 36.34 -3.95
C LYS A 31 -10.61 35.16 -4.61
N LEU A 32 -9.98 34.34 -3.80
CA LEU A 32 -9.25 33.13 -4.18
C LEU A 32 -9.83 31.98 -3.38
N ALA A 33 -10.06 30.84 -4.02
CA ALA A 33 -10.57 29.64 -3.36
C ALA A 33 -9.75 28.43 -3.78
N ASN A 34 -9.22 27.70 -2.81
CA ASN A 34 -8.51 26.45 -3.04
C ASN A 34 -9.52 25.30 -3.19
N SER A 35 -9.17 24.30 -3.97
CA SER A 35 -9.92 23.05 -4.05
C SER A 35 -9.38 22.07 -3.02
N ASP A 36 -10.21 21.14 -2.57
CA ASP A 36 -9.81 20.04 -1.70
C ASP A 36 -8.72 19.19 -2.38
N ASP A 37 -7.77 18.71 -1.59
CA ASP A 37 -6.73 17.79 -2.04
C ASP A 37 -7.19 16.37 -1.67
N HIS A 38 -7.69 15.64 -2.66
CA HIS A 38 -8.15 14.28 -2.50
C HIS A 38 -6.99 13.30 -2.38
N VAL A 39 -7.30 12.04 -2.07
CA VAL A 39 -6.28 11.01 -1.90
C VAL A 39 -6.54 9.79 -2.79
N PHE A 40 -5.46 9.25 -3.33
CA PHE A 40 -5.44 7.89 -3.86
C PHE A 40 -4.89 6.95 -2.80
N LYS A 41 -5.61 5.84 -2.55
CA LYS A 41 -5.26 4.85 -1.54
C LYS A 41 -5.27 3.44 -2.13
N VAL A 42 -4.32 2.62 -1.72
CA VAL A 42 -4.38 1.16 -1.85
C VAL A 42 -4.59 0.55 -0.49
N HIS A 43 -5.49 -0.43 -0.41
CA HIS A 43 -5.73 -1.24 0.77
C HIS A 43 -5.46 -2.71 0.44
N LYS A 44 -4.51 -3.32 1.15
CA LYS A 44 -4.08 -4.71 0.98
C LYS A 44 -4.58 -5.59 2.09
N VAL A 45 -5.29 -6.67 1.74
CA VAL A 45 -5.90 -7.59 2.71
C VAL A 45 -5.66 -9.06 2.33
N SER A 46 -5.79 -9.94 3.33
CA SER A 46 -5.82 -11.38 3.14
C SER A 46 -7.14 -11.82 2.51
N SER A 47 -7.08 -12.70 1.50
CA SER A 47 -8.28 -13.29 0.90
C SER A 47 -8.99 -14.29 1.82
N ALA A 48 -8.31 -14.79 2.85
CA ALA A 48 -8.86 -15.81 3.76
C ALA A 48 -9.74 -15.20 4.86
N ASP A 49 -9.36 -14.04 5.40
CA ASP A 49 -9.99 -13.46 6.60
C ASP A 49 -10.13 -11.92 6.57
N ASN A 50 -9.76 -11.29 5.44
CA ASN A 50 -9.75 -9.84 5.21
C ASN A 50 -8.90 -9.04 6.21
N ARG A 51 -7.96 -9.66 6.94
CA ARG A 51 -7.01 -8.93 7.78
C ARG A 51 -6.07 -8.08 6.92
N ASN A 52 -5.64 -6.96 7.46
CA ASN A 52 -4.72 -6.04 6.82
C ASN A 52 -3.34 -6.66 6.63
N LEU A 53 -2.70 -6.39 5.49
CA LEU A 53 -1.40 -6.94 5.14
C LEU A 53 -0.35 -5.85 4.96
N MET A 54 0.54 -5.75 5.94
CA MET A 54 1.70 -4.86 5.92
C MET A 54 2.83 -5.45 5.05
N GLY A 55 3.59 -4.58 4.37
CA GLY A 55 4.82 -4.94 3.69
C GLY A 55 4.65 -5.39 2.23
N ALA A 56 3.44 -5.36 1.69
CA ALA A 56 3.23 -5.54 0.26
C ALA A 56 3.83 -4.36 -0.52
N LYS A 57 4.53 -4.62 -1.61
CA LYS A 57 5.09 -3.58 -2.47
C LYS A 57 4.31 -3.48 -3.77
N PHE A 58 3.97 -2.26 -4.13
CA PHE A 58 3.20 -1.92 -5.33
C PHE A 58 3.97 -0.96 -6.22
N GLU A 59 3.80 -1.11 -7.53
CA GLU A 59 4.13 -0.07 -8.49
C GLU A 59 2.85 0.65 -8.91
N VAL A 60 2.89 1.98 -8.92
CA VAL A 60 1.87 2.87 -9.50
C VAL A 60 2.49 3.51 -10.70
N LYS A 61 1.91 3.26 -11.89
CA LYS A 61 2.47 3.71 -13.15
C LYS A 61 1.43 4.41 -14.00
N GLY A 62 1.81 5.58 -14.53
CA GLY A 62 1.00 6.30 -15.51
C GLY A 62 0.88 5.53 -16.82
N ILE A 63 -0.32 5.54 -17.41
CA ILE A 63 -0.59 4.95 -18.73
C ILE A 63 -0.36 6.01 -19.82
N ASP A 64 -0.73 7.25 -19.53
CA ASP A 64 -0.71 8.40 -20.43
C ASP A 64 0.24 9.53 -19.95
N ASN A 65 1.07 9.23 -18.96
CA ASN A 65 2.09 10.14 -18.43
C ASN A 65 3.31 9.37 -17.92
N ASP A 66 4.40 10.07 -17.59
CA ASP A 66 5.69 9.46 -17.18
C ASP A 66 5.78 9.12 -15.69
N PHE A 67 4.67 9.16 -14.94
CA PHE A 67 4.68 8.85 -13.51
C PHE A 67 4.96 7.37 -13.28
N VAL A 68 6.00 7.06 -12.51
CA VAL A 68 6.29 5.71 -12.00
C VAL A 68 6.83 5.83 -10.59
N ASN A 69 6.19 5.17 -9.64
CA ASN A 69 6.69 5.15 -8.26
C ASN A 69 6.30 3.84 -7.57
N THR A 70 7.07 3.49 -6.52
CA THR A 70 6.87 2.27 -5.73
C THR A 70 6.45 2.63 -4.31
N TYR A 71 5.46 1.93 -3.79
CA TYR A 71 4.91 2.14 -2.45
C TYR A 71 4.85 0.82 -1.68
N THR A 72 4.90 0.91 -0.35
CA THR A 72 4.81 -0.25 0.54
C THR A 72 3.67 -0.04 1.53
N THR A 73 2.84 -1.07 1.73
CA THR A 73 1.73 -1.00 2.68
C THR A 73 2.22 -0.97 4.13
N ASP A 74 1.60 -0.13 4.94
CA ASP A 74 1.84 0.06 6.37
C ASP A 74 1.16 -1.00 7.25
N ALA A 75 1.13 -0.78 8.58
CA ALA A 75 0.47 -1.67 9.54
C ALA A 75 -1.06 -1.77 9.36
N LEU A 76 -1.68 -0.81 8.70
CA LEU A 76 -3.09 -0.84 8.33
C LEU A 76 -3.33 -1.52 6.98
N GLY A 77 -2.27 -2.06 6.35
CA GLY A 77 -2.32 -2.62 5.02
C GLY A 77 -2.50 -1.57 3.93
N GLU A 78 -2.15 -0.31 4.19
CA GLU A 78 -2.44 0.80 3.30
C GLU A 78 -1.18 1.55 2.88
N PHE A 79 -1.23 2.16 1.70
CA PHE A 79 -0.47 3.37 1.38
C PHE A 79 -1.38 4.41 0.75
N THR A 80 -1.01 5.67 0.91
CA THR A 80 -1.79 6.81 0.41
C THR A 80 -0.88 7.76 -0.38
N ILE A 81 -1.38 8.26 -1.51
CA ILE A 81 -0.76 9.33 -2.29
C ILE A 81 -1.67 10.54 -2.21
N GLN A 82 -1.13 11.69 -1.81
CA GLN A 82 -1.88 12.95 -1.83
C GLN A 82 -2.12 13.37 -3.27
N GLY A 83 -3.28 13.93 -3.57
CA GLY A 83 -3.66 14.25 -4.93
C GLY A 83 -2.73 15.24 -5.62
N ARG A 84 -2.15 16.18 -4.85
CA ARG A 84 -1.13 17.13 -5.34
C ARG A 84 0.18 16.47 -5.81
N ASP A 85 0.45 15.24 -5.34
CA ASP A 85 1.66 14.47 -5.67
C ASP A 85 1.43 13.49 -6.83
N LEU A 86 0.17 13.39 -7.33
CA LEU A 86 -0.23 12.51 -8.41
C LEU A 86 -0.72 13.35 -9.61
N PRO A 87 -0.07 13.29 -10.78
CA PRO A 87 -0.54 14.02 -11.94
C PRO A 87 -1.90 13.51 -12.40
N THR A 88 -2.68 14.37 -13.08
CA THR A 88 -3.93 13.92 -13.71
C THR A 88 -3.64 12.93 -14.84
N GLY A 89 -4.49 11.92 -15.01
CA GLY A 89 -4.34 10.90 -16.06
C GLY A 89 -4.86 9.54 -15.64
N SER A 90 -4.52 8.54 -16.43
CA SER A 90 -4.87 7.14 -16.19
C SER A 90 -3.66 6.39 -15.64
N PHE A 91 -3.91 5.49 -14.71
CA PHE A 91 -2.87 4.74 -13.99
C PHE A 91 -3.19 3.25 -13.94
N GLU A 92 -2.14 2.45 -13.92
CA GLU A 92 -2.15 1.04 -13.53
C GLU A 92 -1.44 0.86 -12.18
N VAL A 93 -1.96 -0.05 -11.38
CA VAL A 93 -1.42 -0.41 -10.06
C VAL A 93 -1.33 -1.93 -9.99
N TYR A 94 -0.18 -2.44 -9.61
CA TYR A 94 0.04 -3.88 -9.43
C TYR A 94 1.04 -4.18 -8.34
N GLU A 95 0.90 -5.37 -7.75
CA GLU A 95 1.80 -5.83 -6.71
C GLU A 95 3.10 -6.36 -7.32
N ILE A 96 4.24 -5.81 -6.88
CA ILE A 96 5.58 -6.27 -7.28
C ILE A 96 6.22 -7.21 -6.26
N ALA A 97 5.74 -7.22 -5.00
CA ALA A 97 6.16 -8.18 -3.97
C ALA A 97 5.06 -8.38 -2.93
N ALA A 98 4.69 -9.62 -2.68
CA ALA A 98 3.75 -9.97 -1.63
C ALA A 98 4.36 -9.81 -0.23
N PRO A 99 3.53 -9.61 0.82
CA PRO A 99 3.96 -9.70 2.20
C PRO A 99 4.48 -11.11 2.54
N GLU A 100 5.32 -11.19 3.56
CA GLU A 100 5.81 -12.48 4.06
C GLU A 100 4.65 -13.41 4.43
N GLY A 101 4.74 -14.68 4.00
CA GLY A 101 3.72 -15.69 4.24
C GLY A 101 2.52 -15.65 3.28
N TYR A 102 2.57 -14.82 2.24
CA TYR A 102 1.50 -14.70 1.24
C TYR A 102 2.00 -14.99 -0.18
N ALA A 103 1.11 -15.52 -1.00
CA ALA A 103 1.38 -15.69 -2.42
C ALA A 103 1.28 -14.34 -3.15
N THR A 104 2.20 -14.08 -4.09
CA THR A 104 2.07 -12.95 -5.00
C THR A 104 0.95 -13.22 -6.00
N ASP A 105 0.00 -12.32 -6.11
CA ASP A 105 -0.96 -12.32 -7.21
C ASP A 105 -0.51 -11.29 -8.27
N GLY A 106 0.55 -11.60 -8.96
CA GLY A 106 1.14 -10.73 -9.99
C GLY A 106 0.27 -10.52 -11.23
N ALA A 107 -0.90 -11.17 -11.29
CA ALA A 107 -1.86 -11.03 -12.39
C ALA A 107 -2.95 -9.97 -12.06
N ASP A 108 -3.08 -9.52 -10.81
CA ASP A 108 -4.07 -8.51 -10.42
C ASP A 108 -3.53 -7.10 -10.72
N ILE A 109 -3.81 -6.63 -11.93
CA ILE A 109 -3.54 -5.24 -12.35
C ILE A 109 -4.85 -4.48 -12.30
N GLN A 110 -4.92 -3.45 -11.45
CA GLN A 110 -6.08 -2.56 -11.39
C GLN A 110 -5.74 -1.20 -12.00
N THR A 111 -6.72 -0.60 -12.65
CA THR A 111 -6.56 0.71 -13.28
C THR A 111 -7.53 1.73 -12.68
N PHE A 112 -7.13 3.00 -12.68
CA PHE A 112 -7.99 4.10 -12.28
C PHE A 112 -7.66 5.37 -13.07
N SER A 113 -8.62 6.30 -13.15
CA SER A 113 -8.40 7.64 -13.67
C SER A 113 -8.35 8.61 -12.51
N TRP A 114 -7.42 9.55 -12.55
CA TRP A 114 -7.18 10.56 -11.53
C TRP A 114 -7.32 11.97 -12.08
N ASP A 115 -8.16 12.78 -11.46
CA ASP A 115 -8.38 14.19 -11.77
C ASP A 115 -8.40 15.07 -10.50
N ASN A 116 -8.10 14.47 -9.34
CA ASN A 116 -8.13 15.11 -8.02
C ASN A 116 -9.48 15.74 -7.66
N THR A 117 -10.59 15.13 -8.11
CA THR A 117 -11.95 15.59 -7.79
C THR A 117 -12.65 14.74 -6.73
N ARG A 118 -12.08 13.59 -6.38
CA ARG A 118 -12.61 12.64 -5.40
C ARG A 118 -11.51 11.68 -4.92
N ASP A 119 -11.70 11.13 -3.73
CA ASP A 119 -10.88 10.04 -3.24
C ASP A 119 -11.09 8.76 -4.08
N VAL A 120 -10.00 8.04 -4.30
CA VAL A 120 -10.01 6.73 -4.97
C VAL A 120 -9.33 5.71 -4.07
N THR A 121 -9.97 4.57 -3.84
CA THR A 121 -9.38 3.44 -3.10
C THR A 121 -9.45 2.17 -3.94
N LEU A 122 -8.30 1.51 -4.11
CA LEU A 122 -8.21 0.18 -4.69
C LEU A 122 -7.93 -0.85 -3.61
N THR A 123 -8.57 -2.02 -3.71
CA THR A 123 -8.35 -3.12 -2.76
C THR A 123 -7.72 -4.31 -3.47
N PHE A 124 -6.59 -4.80 -2.95
CA PHE A 124 -5.90 -5.98 -3.42
C PHE A 124 -5.92 -7.09 -2.38
N LYS A 125 -6.00 -8.35 -2.83
CA LYS A 125 -6.08 -9.52 -1.94
C LYS A 125 -4.97 -10.51 -2.26
N ASN A 126 -4.29 -11.04 -1.21
CA ASN A 126 -3.39 -12.17 -1.36
C ASN A 126 -3.89 -13.37 -0.56
N ALA A 127 -3.70 -14.56 -1.13
CA ALA A 127 -3.91 -15.81 -0.41
C ALA A 127 -2.71 -16.11 0.51
N PRO A 128 -2.95 -16.56 1.75
CA PRO A 128 -1.86 -17.05 2.56
C PRO A 128 -1.20 -18.27 1.89
N LEU A 129 0.11 -18.36 1.98
CA LEU A 129 0.83 -19.56 1.54
C LEU A 129 0.43 -20.75 2.41
N PRO A 130 0.28 -21.96 1.83
CA PRO A 130 0.05 -23.15 2.62
C PRO A 130 1.27 -23.39 3.52
N GLY A 131 1.02 -23.54 4.82
CA GLY A 131 2.05 -23.80 5.81
C GLY A 131 2.01 -25.25 6.29
N ILE A 132 3.13 -25.72 6.83
CA ILE A 132 3.23 -26.99 7.55
C ILE A 132 3.31 -26.66 9.03
N GLN A 133 2.44 -27.30 9.84
CA GLN A 133 2.55 -27.27 11.29
C GLN A 133 3.04 -28.64 11.77
N ILE A 134 4.14 -28.66 12.52
CA ILE A 134 4.71 -29.84 13.13
C ILE A 134 4.32 -29.82 14.62
N TYR A 135 3.81 -30.93 15.13
CA TYR A 135 3.59 -31.14 16.56
C TYR A 135 4.48 -32.28 17.02
N LYS A 136 5.39 -32.02 17.95
CA LYS A 136 6.28 -32.99 18.55
C LYS A 136 5.85 -33.29 19.98
N TYR A 137 5.65 -34.57 20.30
CA TYR A 137 5.25 -35.00 21.62
C TYR A 137 5.96 -36.32 22.00
N ASP A 138 6.03 -36.62 23.29
CA ASP A 138 6.50 -37.89 23.81
C ASP A 138 5.49 -39.01 23.53
N LYS A 139 5.95 -40.14 23.03
CA LYS A 139 5.10 -41.25 22.59
C LYS A 139 4.25 -41.82 23.71
N ASP A 140 4.81 -41.93 24.93
CA ASP A 140 4.19 -42.62 26.05
C ASP A 140 3.38 -41.67 26.94
N SER A 141 3.97 -40.55 27.37
CA SER A 141 3.33 -39.55 28.23
C SER A 141 2.38 -38.60 27.47
N LYS A 142 2.52 -38.48 26.15
CA LYS A 142 1.80 -37.51 25.29
C LYS A 142 2.15 -36.04 25.57
N GLU A 143 3.12 -35.79 26.45
CA GLU A 143 3.56 -34.41 26.75
C GLU A 143 4.26 -33.78 25.56
N PRO A 144 4.08 -32.45 25.34
CA PRO A 144 4.74 -31.73 24.28
C PRO A 144 6.26 -31.67 24.47
N LEU A 145 7.01 -31.79 23.38
CA LEU A 145 8.47 -31.76 23.40
C LEU A 145 9.00 -30.51 22.73
N ALA A 146 9.55 -29.60 23.53
CA ALA A 146 10.23 -28.41 23.10
C ALA A 146 11.64 -28.71 22.58
N GLY A 147 12.13 -27.85 21.70
CA GLY A 147 13.52 -27.84 21.27
C GLY A 147 13.91 -28.88 20.21
N ALA A 148 12.96 -29.67 19.71
CA ALA A 148 13.22 -30.57 18.58
C ALA A 148 13.43 -29.76 17.29
N THR A 149 14.52 -30.05 16.57
CA THR A 149 14.87 -29.36 15.33
C THR A 149 14.51 -30.21 14.12
N PHE A 150 13.85 -29.59 13.14
CA PHE A 150 13.45 -30.23 11.89
C PHE A 150 14.00 -29.45 10.70
N GLU A 151 14.47 -30.17 9.70
CA GLU A 151 14.77 -29.63 8.39
C GLU A 151 13.62 -29.91 7.43
N ILE A 152 13.11 -28.86 6.80
CA ILE A 152 12.14 -28.98 5.71
C ILE A 152 12.93 -29.05 4.41
N ARG A 153 12.76 -30.15 3.66
CA ARG A 153 13.53 -30.41 2.45
C ARG A 153 12.61 -30.56 1.23
N ARG A 154 13.11 -30.12 0.08
CA ARG A 154 12.54 -30.39 -1.25
C ARG A 154 13.69 -30.86 -2.16
N ASP A 155 13.50 -31.98 -2.84
CA ASP A 155 14.48 -32.55 -3.77
C ASP A 155 15.89 -32.69 -3.15
N GLY A 156 15.96 -33.03 -1.85
CA GLY A 156 17.20 -33.19 -1.11
C GLY A 156 17.82 -31.88 -0.56
N GLN A 157 17.35 -30.73 -1.00
CA GLN A 157 17.81 -29.42 -0.50
C GLN A 157 17.05 -28.99 0.74
N VAL A 158 17.74 -28.43 1.73
CA VAL A 158 17.15 -27.83 2.92
C VAL A 158 16.56 -26.47 2.53
N LEU A 159 15.24 -26.33 2.64
CA LEU A 159 14.54 -25.09 2.42
C LEU A 159 14.51 -24.24 3.69
N GLN A 160 14.28 -24.88 4.83
CA GLN A 160 14.17 -24.20 6.12
C GLN A 160 14.50 -25.16 7.25
N THR A 161 15.01 -24.62 8.36
CA THR A 161 15.20 -25.32 9.63
C THR A 161 14.33 -24.66 10.69
N VAL A 162 13.51 -25.46 11.38
CA VAL A 162 12.60 -24.97 12.42
C VAL A 162 12.80 -25.75 13.72
N LYS A 163 12.43 -25.13 14.85
CA LYS A 163 12.56 -25.72 16.17
C LYS A 163 11.22 -25.63 16.91
N THR A 164 10.83 -26.70 17.62
CA THR A 164 9.60 -26.70 18.39
C THR A 164 9.68 -25.78 19.61
N ASP A 165 8.58 -25.06 19.85
CA ASP A 165 8.37 -24.21 21.01
C ASP A 165 8.06 -25.03 22.28
N VAL A 166 7.74 -24.35 23.39
CA VAL A 166 7.41 -24.96 24.68
C VAL A 166 6.16 -25.82 24.64
N ASN A 167 5.28 -25.62 23.65
CA ASN A 167 4.07 -26.39 23.42
C ASN A 167 4.26 -27.51 22.40
N GLY A 168 5.50 -27.78 21.97
CA GLY A 168 5.84 -28.80 21.00
C GLY A 168 5.53 -28.47 19.55
N TYR A 169 5.22 -27.21 19.20
CA TYR A 169 4.88 -26.78 17.85
C TYR A 169 6.03 -26.08 17.13
N ALA A 170 6.14 -26.36 15.84
CA ALA A 170 6.91 -25.56 14.90
C ALA A 170 6.07 -25.28 13.64
N LYS A 171 6.25 -24.12 13.02
CA LYS A 171 5.57 -23.71 11.77
C LYS A 171 6.59 -23.41 10.68
N VAL A 172 6.19 -23.73 9.44
CA VAL A 172 6.91 -23.44 8.20
C VAL A 172 5.99 -22.65 7.29
#